data_8e743a068216e344a31d02061405bfce
#
_entry.id   8e743a068216e344a31d02061405bfce
#
_cell.length_a   1.000
_cell.length_b   1.000
_cell.length_c   1.000
_cell.angle_alpha   90.00
_cell.angle_beta   90.00
_cell.angle_gamma   90.00
#
_symmetry.space_group_name_H-M   'P 1'
#
loop_
_entity.id
_entity.type
_entity.pdbx_description
1 polymer ?
#
loop_
_entity_poly.entity_id
_entity_poly.type
_entity_poly.pdbx_seq_one_letter_code
_entity_poly.pdbx_strand_id
1 'polypeptide(L)'
;GSVGVPVGSAPLTAEKQEVIYVMTDASGCVTDMEAVNMFAGGDITDYGDYSSVKMLNTTDEILQKGDRISISSSADKVYYQGTLRSTVIPWDISIRYFLDGKELSPDRLAGKSGDLEIRFSVSKNPDCSGSFYESHALQATFLLDGDLCTDITAEGATLAHVGTDQQLSYTILPGRGVDAVIRASVTDFAMDPVTINGINLNLQVDFDSSSIMGDVSQLIQATRSLRKGASTIHNEMGR
;
A
#
# COMPACT_ATOMS: atom_id res chain seq x y z
N GLY A 1 27.35 2.35 25.52
CA GLY A 1 26.33 1.42 25.32
C GLY A 1 26.49 0.86 23.94
N SER A 2 26.91 -0.36 23.88
CA SER A 2 26.78 -1.17 22.70
C SER A 2 25.38 -0.91 22.22
N VAL A 3 25.29 -0.25 21.13
CA VAL A 3 24.09 -0.26 20.38
C VAL A 3 23.77 -1.73 20.18
N GLY A 4 22.77 -2.18 20.82
CA GLY A 4 22.17 -3.40 20.38
C GLY A 4 21.52 -3.14 19.06
N VAL A 5 22.30 -2.82 18.07
CA VAL A 5 21.94 -3.28 16.76
C VAL A 5 21.85 -4.75 16.99
N PRO A 6 20.69 -5.32 16.91
CA PRO A 6 20.56 -6.74 17.01
C PRO A 6 21.58 -7.27 16.03
N VAL A 7 22.62 -7.83 16.57
CA VAL A 7 23.73 -8.37 15.76
C VAL A 7 23.17 -9.33 14.71
N GLY A 8 22.02 -9.93 15.01
CA GLY A 8 21.29 -10.74 14.06
C GLY A 8 20.60 -9.95 12.95
N SER A 9 20.31 -8.68 13.12
CA SER A 9 19.67 -7.91 12.06
C SER A 9 20.66 -7.36 11.03
N ALA A 10 21.94 -7.19 11.38
CA ALA A 10 22.90 -6.62 10.44
C ALA A 10 23.18 -7.53 9.22
N PRO A 11 23.47 -8.84 9.35
CA PRO A 11 23.58 -9.73 8.20
C PRO A 11 22.25 -9.97 7.50
N LEU A 12 21.15 -10.02 8.25
CA LEU A 12 19.82 -10.24 7.70
C LEU A 12 19.29 -8.97 7.05
N THR A 13 19.64 -7.80 7.59
CA THR A 13 19.23 -6.50 7.06
C THR A 13 19.81 -6.22 5.68
N ALA A 14 21.01 -6.72 5.38
CA ALA A 14 21.61 -6.60 4.05
C ALA A 14 20.77 -7.30 2.97
N GLU A 15 19.96 -8.29 3.36
CA GLU A 15 19.10 -9.06 2.44
C GLU A 15 17.62 -8.83 2.69
N LYS A 16 17.27 -8.11 3.75
CA LYS A 16 15.89 -7.78 4.05
C LYS A 16 15.41 -6.63 3.17
N GLN A 17 14.24 -6.83 2.59
CA GLN A 17 13.49 -5.78 1.92
C GLN A 17 12.13 -5.65 2.58
N GLU A 18 11.62 -4.43 2.69
CA GLU A 18 10.35 -4.17 3.33
C GLU A 18 9.53 -3.19 2.50
N VAL A 19 8.28 -3.54 2.26
CA VAL A 19 7.30 -2.66 1.63
C VAL A 19 6.10 -2.54 2.56
N ILE A 20 5.70 -1.32 2.84
CA ILE A 20 4.51 -1.03 3.65
C ILE A 20 3.34 -0.75 2.71
N TYR A 21 2.23 -1.43 2.95
CA TYR A 21 0.97 -1.19 2.26
C TYR A 21 0.02 -0.45 3.18
N VAL A 22 -0.42 0.71 2.74
CA VAL A 22 -1.37 1.52 3.47
C VAL A 22 -2.75 1.24 2.90
N MET A 23 -3.61 0.62 3.69
CA MET A 23 -4.97 0.29 3.29
C MET A 23 -5.86 1.46 3.65
N THR A 24 -6.56 2.01 2.67
CA THR A 24 -7.48 3.12 2.90
C THR A 24 -8.87 2.77 2.44
N ASP A 25 -9.86 3.47 2.98
CA ASP A 25 -11.16 3.56 2.34
C ASP A 25 -11.09 4.51 1.13
N ALA A 26 -12.20 4.68 0.43
CA ALA A 26 -12.23 5.50 -0.78
C ALA A 26 -12.00 7.00 -0.51
N SER A 27 -12.18 7.47 0.71
CA SER A 27 -11.91 8.86 1.11
C SER A 27 -10.48 9.09 1.60
N GLY A 28 -9.66 8.03 1.69
CA GLY A 28 -8.28 8.11 2.14
C GLY A 28 -8.08 7.81 3.62
N CYS A 29 -9.14 7.54 4.38
CA CYS A 29 -8.99 7.14 5.78
C CYS A 29 -8.26 5.80 5.86
N VAL A 30 -7.15 5.77 6.58
CA VAL A 30 -6.34 4.56 6.72
C VAL A 30 -7.05 3.57 7.64
N THR A 31 -7.27 2.36 7.14
CA THR A 31 -7.92 1.27 7.88
C THR A 31 -6.91 0.29 8.45
N ASP A 32 -5.85 0.00 7.72
CA ASP A 32 -4.80 -0.91 8.12
C ASP A 32 -3.47 -0.52 7.51
N MET A 33 -2.39 -0.98 8.11
CA MET A 33 -1.05 -0.96 7.52
C MET A 33 -0.48 -2.37 7.56
N GLU A 34 -0.03 -2.85 6.41
CA GLU A 34 0.55 -4.18 6.24
C GLU A 34 2.01 -4.04 5.83
N ALA A 35 2.90 -4.70 6.54
CA ALA A 35 4.30 -4.78 6.16
C ALA A 35 4.56 -6.10 5.45
N VAL A 36 5.12 -6.04 4.24
CA VAL A 36 5.61 -7.23 3.56
C VAL A 36 7.13 -7.22 3.63
N ASN A 37 7.65 -8.26 4.25
CA ASN A 37 9.07 -8.44 4.49
C ASN A 37 9.58 -9.57 3.61
N MET A 38 10.66 -9.33 2.90
CA MET A 38 11.30 -10.31 2.04
C MET A 38 12.71 -10.61 2.55
N PHE A 39 13.02 -11.90 2.57
CA PHE A 39 14.34 -12.44 2.92
C PHE A 39 14.77 -13.50 1.92
N ALA A 40 16.07 -13.74 1.82
CA ALA A 40 16.58 -15.02 1.32
C ALA A 40 16.16 -16.15 2.26
N GLY A 41 16.03 -17.36 1.75
CA GLY A 41 15.70 -18.53 2.57
C GLY A 41 16.75 -18.85 3.62
N GLY A 42 16.44 -19.77 4.49
CA GLY A 42 17.25 -20.19 5.61
C GLY A 42 16.55 -19.92 6.94
N ASP A 43 17.35 -19.76 7.99
CA ASP A 43 16.86 -19.41 9.31
C ASP A 43 16.77 -17.89 9.42
N ILE A 44 15.55 -17.38 9.61
CA ILE A 44 15.25 -15.96 9.62
C ILE A 44 14.79 -15.58 11.03
N THR A 45 15.37 -14.54 11.58
CA THR A 45 14.88 -13.85 12.77
C THR A 45 14.65 -12.39 12.42
N ASP A 46 13.43 -11.94 12.59
CA ASP A 46 13.04 -10.56 12.35
C ASP A 46 12.24 -10.02 13.53
N TYR A 47 12.03 -8.72 13.55
CA TYR A 47 11.33 -8.03 14.62
C TYR A 47 10.32 -7.06 14.03
N GLY A 48 9.12 -7.05 14.60
CA GLY A 48 8.08 -6.12 14.22
C GLY A 48 6.91 -6.16 15.20
N ASP A 49 6.30 -5.01 15.41
CA ASP A 49 5.12 -4.91 16.27
C ASP A 49 3.86 -5.20 15.44
N TYR A 50 3.58 -6.49 15.30
CA TYR A 50 2.47 -6.98 14.49
C TYR A 50 1.37 -7.58 15.36
N SER A 51 0.12 -7.31 15.00
CA SER A 51 -1.03 -7.99 15.58
C SER A 51 -1.15 -9.44 15.07
N SER A 52 -0.74 -9.67 13.84
CA SER A 52 -0.71 -10.99 13.22
C SER A 52 0.34 -11.03 12.11
N VAL A 53 0.82 -12.23 11.82
CA VAL A 53 1.78 -12.49 10.74
C VAL A 53 1.35 -13.70 9.94
N LYS A 54 1.70 -13.73 8.65
CA LYS A 54 1.44 -14.89 7.77
C LYS A 54 2.48 -15.00 6.67
N MET A 55 2.76 -16.23 6.27
CA MET A 55 3.58 -16.51 5.09
C MET A 55 2.77 -16.22 3.83
N LEU A 56 3.42 -15.65 2.81
CA LEU A 56 2.76 -15.33 1.54
C LEU A 56 3.06 -16.33 0.43
N ASN A 57 4.27 -16.87 0.38
CA ASN A 57 4.72 -17.69 -0.77
C ASN A 57 5.16 -19.10 -0.40
N THR A 58 5.16 -19.46 0.86
CA THR A 58 5.49 -20.82 1.32
C THR A 58 4.48 -21.30 2.36
N THR A 59 4.52 -22.60 2.65
CA THR A 59 3.72 -23.21 3.72
C THR A 59 4.52 -23.43 5.00
N ASP A 60 5.74 -22.89 5.06
CA ASP A 60 6.59 -22.99 6.23
C ASP A 60 5.92 -22.32 7.44
N GLU A 61 6.23 -22.85 8.61
CA GLU A 61 5.71 -22.30 9.86
C GLU A 61 6.37 -20.95 10.16
N ILE A 62 5.56 -19.98 10.53
CA ILE A 62 6.01 -18.71 11.07
C ILE A 62 5.66 -18.63 12.55
N LEU A 63 6.68 -18.41 13.39
CA LEU A 63 6.51 -18.30 14.83
C LEU A 63 6.62 -16.84 15.25
N GLN A 64 5.59 -16.38 15.94
CA GLN A 64 5.57 -15.04 16.52
C GLN A 64 5.60 -15.13 18.03
N LYS A 65 6.60 -14.51 18.64
CA LYS A 65 6.75 -14.46 20.09
C LYS A 65 7.02 -13.01 20.51
N GLY A 66 5.98 -12.33 20.95
CA GLY A 66 6.04 -10.88 21.15
C GLY A 66 6.29 -10.17 19.83
N ASP A 67 7.36 -9.40 19.75
CA ASP A 67 7.80 -8.71 18.54
C ASP A 67 8.80 -9.53 17.70
N ARG A 68 9.17 -10.72 18.16
CA ARG A 68 10.13 -11.60 17.48
C ARG A 68 9.43 -12.54 16.52
N ILE A 69 9.91 -12.55 15.28
CA ILE A 69 9.43 -13.41 14.21
C ILE A 69 10.55 -14.40 13.87
N SER A 70 10.20 -15.69 13.83
CA SER A 70 11.16 -16.76 13.49
C SER A 70 10.58 -17.62 12.37
N ILE A 71 11.37 -17.81 11.32
CA ILE A 71 11.02 -18.60 10.14
C ILE A 71 12.23 -19.43 9.77
N SER A 72 11.99 -20.72 9.44
CA SER A 72 13.00 -21.58 8.81
C SER A 72 12.43 -22.07 7.49
N SER A 73 13.09 -21.77 6.38
CA SER A 73 12.60 -22.08 5.05
C SER A 73 13.73 -22.53 4.13
N SER A 74 13.44 -23.53 3.28
CA SER A 74 14.31 -23.95 2.21
C SER A 74 14.07 -23.22 0.89
N ALA A 75 13.07 -22.34 0.83
CA ALA A 75 12.79 -21.54 -0.35
C ALA A 75 13.88 -20.51 -0.60
N ASP A 76 14.14 -20.17 -1.86
CA ASP A 76 15.14 -19.16 -2.22
C ASP A 76 14.76 -17.77 -1.71
N LYS A 77 13.47 -17.45 -1.73
CA LYS A 77 12.91 -16.20 -1.24
C LYS A 77 11.75 -16.49 -0.32
N VAL A 78 11.66 -15.73 0.75
CA VAL A 78 10.61 -15.82 1.76
C VAL A 78 9.93 -14.47 1.88
N TYR A 79 8.62 -14.46 1.68
CA TYR A 79 7.78 -13.28 1.90
C TYR A 79 6.85 -13.57 3.08
N TYR A 80 6.88 -12.71 4.08
CA TYR A 80 5.85 -12.76 5.11
C TYR A 80 5.21 -11.39 5.29
N GLN A 81 3.94 -11.39 5.62
CA GLN A 81 3.14 -10.19 5.86
C GLN A 81 2.85 -10.07 7.34
N GLY A 82 3.06 -8.87 7.88
CA GLY A 82 2.65 -8.52 9.22
C GLY A 82 1.64 -7.37 9.20
N THR A 83 0.55 -7.52 9.93
CA THR A 83 -0.40 -6.43 10.18
C THR A 83 0.13 -5.58 11.31
N LEU A 84 0.42 -4.31 11.04
CA LEU A 84 0.97 -3.40 12.04
C LEU A 84 -0.05 -3.14 13.15
N ARG A 85 0.39 -3.27 14.40
CA ARG A 85 -0.46 -3.09 15.59
C ARG A 85 -0.76 -1.63 15.86
N SER A 86 0.11 -0.71 15.42
CA SER A 86 -0.03 0.72 15.67
C SER A 86 -1.31 1.26 15.04
N THR A 87 -2.12 1.93 15.85
CA THR A 87 -3.29 2.68 15.41
C THR A 87 -2.95 4.11 15.06
N VAL A 88 -1.72 4.56 15.34
CA VAL A 88 -1.27 5.91 15.02
C VAL A 88 -0.62 5.90 13.66
N ILE A 89 -1.32 6.47 12.69
CA ILE A 89 -0.92 6.50 11.29
C ILE A 89 -0.02 7.72 11.06
N PRO A 90 1.19 7.54 10.46
CA PRO A 90 2.12 8.66 10.24
C PRO A 90 1.62 9.71 9.25
N TRP A 91 0.72 9.32 8.35
CA TRP A 91 0.21 10.17 7.29
C TRP A 91 -1.27 10.49 7.48
N ASP A 92 -1.64 11.73 7.21
CA ASP A 92 -3.02 12.11 6.93
C ASP A 92 -3.22 12.06 5.42
N ILE A 93 -4.09 11.17 4.96
CA ILE A 93 -4.39 10.95 3.56
C ILE A 93 -5.83 11.37 3.31
N SER A 94 -6.06 12.18 2.28
CA SER A 94 -7.39 12.63 1.89
C SER A 94 -7.58 12.46 0.40
N ILE A 95 -8.70 11.87 0.01
CA ILE A 95 -9.15 11.73 -1.37
C ILE A 95 -10.57 12.26 -1.44
N ARG A 96 -10.77 13.37 -2.15
CA ARG A 96 -12.06 14.02 -2.30
C ARG A 96 -12.47 14.06 -3.75
N TYR A 97 -13.75 13.88 -4.01
CA TYR A 97 -14.31 13.78 -5.36
C TYR A 97 -15.29 14.89 -5.61
N PHE A 98 -15.17 15.51 -6.78
CA PHE A 98 -16.05 16.58 -7.25
C PHE A 98 -16.54 16.24 -8.65
N LEU A 99 -17.83 16.34 -8.87
CA LEU A 99 -18.45 16.17 -10.18
C LEU A 99 -19.16 17.45 -10.54
N ASP A 100 -18.80 18.01 -11.70
CA ASP A 100 -19.32 19.31 -12.17
C ASP A 100 -19.21 20.42 -11.11
N GLY A 101 -18.11 20.40 -10.34
CA GLY A 101 -17.83 21.36 -9.28
C GLY A 101 -18.46 21.07 -7.93
N LYS A 102 -19.28 20.03 -7.83
CA LYS A 102 -19.96 19.65 -6.58
C LYS A 102 -19.28 18.45 -5.93
N GLU A 103 -18.95 18.58 -4.64
CA GLU A 103 -18.37 17.46 -3.89
C GLU A 103 -19.41 16.34 -3.71
N LEU A 104 -18.97 15.12 -4.02
CA LEU A 104 -19.77 13.91 -3.83
C LEU A 104 -18.96 12.87 -3.06
N SER A 105 -19.64 12.10 -2.22
CA SER A 105 -19.04 10.90 -1.65
C SER A 105 -18.79 9.86 -2.74
N PRO A 106 -17.83 8.95 -2.56
CA PRO A 106 -17.56 7.90 -3.55
C PRO A 106 -18.79 7.07 -3.91
N ASP A 107 -19.65 6.78 -2.94
CA ASP A 107 -20.88 6.01 -3.16
C ASP A 107 -21.85 6.71 -4.11
N ARG A 108 -21.90 8.04 -4.04
CA ARG A 108 -22.78 8.85 -4.90
C ARG A 108 -22.18 9.09 -6.27
N LEU A 109 -20.87 8.98 -6.39
CA LEU A 109 -20.17 9.20 -7.65
C LEU A 109 -20.31 8.02 -8.62
N ALA A 110 -20.47 6.81 -8.10
CA ALA A 110 -20.59 5.59 -8.91
C ALA A 110 -21.75 5.70 -9.92
N GLY A 111 -21.44 5.39 -11.18
CA GLY A 111 -22.41 5.43 -12.28
C GLY A 111 -22.73 6.82 -12.82
N LYS A 112 -22.12 7.86 -12.31
CA LYS A 112 -22.35 9.23 -12.73
C LYS A 112 -21.50 9.61 -13.95
N SER A 113 -21.97 10.64 -14.65
CA SER A 113 -21.27 11.21 -15.82
C SER A 113 -21.11 12.71 -15.63
N GLY A 114 -20.01 13.26 -16.10
CA GLY A 114 -19.71 14.69 -16.02
C GLY A 114 -18.22 14.96 -15.93
N ASP A 115 -17.87 16.16 -15.49
CA ASP A 115 -16.49 16.59 -15.27
C ASP A 115 -16.05 16.23 -13.86
N LEU A 116 -15.13 15.27 -13.77
CA LEU A 116 -14.61 14.76 -12.50
C LEU A 116 -13.34 15.51 -12.09
N GLU A 117 -13.27 15.84 -10.82
CA GLU A 117 -12.05 16.29 -10.16
C GLU A 117 -11.81 15.43 -8.92
N ILE A 118 -10.63 14.83 -8.84
CA ILE A 118 -10.17 14.10 -7.64
C ILE A 118 -9.07 14.93 -7.01
N ARG A 119 -9.27 15.33 -5.75
CA ARG A 119 -8.25 16.01 -4.94
C ARG A 119 -7.61 15.02 -4.01
N PHE A 120 -6.32 14.86 -4.16
CA PHE A 120 -5.51 13.93 -3.39
C PHE A 120 -4.46 14.68 -2.59
N SER A 121 -4.45 14.47 -1.27
CA SER A 121 -3.45 15.07 -0.40
C SER A 121 -2.88 14.07 0.60
N VAL A 122 -1.60 14.23 0.87
CA VAL A 122 -0.89 13.51 1.93
C VAL A 122 -0.09 14.52 2.73
N SER A 123 -0.25 14.49 4.03
CA SER A 123 0.51 15.32 4.96
C SER A 123 0.93 14.50 6.18
N LYS A 124 1.81 15.05 6.99
CA LYS A 124 2.20 14.43 8.24
C LYS A 124 1.04 14.49 9.23
N ASN A 125 0.75 13.35 9.89
CA ASN A 125 -0.13 13.34 11.04
C ASN A 125 0.62 13.97 12.23
N PRO A 126 0.18 15.14 12.75
CA PRO A 126 0.88 15.83 13.83
C PRO A 126 0.85 15.06 15.16
N ASP A 127 -0.10 14.16 15.33
CA ASP A 127 -0.24 13.33 16.54
C ASP A 127 0.67 12.11 16.51
N CYS A 128 1.35 11.85 15.40
CA CYS A 128 2.26 10.72 15.26
C CYS A 128 3.68 11.15 15.66
N SER A 129 4.22 10.47 16.65
CA SER A 129 5.63 10.58 17.02
C SER A 129 6.43 9.47 16.35
N GLY A 130 7.69 9.73 16.04
CA GLY A 130 8.59 8.76 15.43
C GLY A 130 9.04 9.19 14.03
N SER A 131 9.89 8.37 13.43
CA SER A 131 10.59 8.67 12.18
C SER A 131 9.95 8.07 10.93
N PHE A 132 8.78 7.49 11.05
CA PHE A 132 8.13 6.78 9.95
C PHE A 132 7.85 7.69 8.76
N TYR A 133 7.32 8.88 9.02
CA TYR A 133 7.03 9.87 7.99
C TYR A 133 8.31 10.34 7.28
N GLU A 134 9.40 10.53 8.01
CA GLU A 134 10.67 11.00 7.47
C GLU A 134 11.51 9.89 6.83
N SER A 135 11.19 8.62 7.07
CA SER A 135 11.97 7.49 6.59
C SER A 135 11.35 6.74 5.42
N HIS A 136 10.06 6.95 5.16
CA HIS A 136 9.35 6.23 4.11
C HIS A 136 8.96 7.14 2.96
N ALA A 137 9.23 6.68 1.74
CA ALA A 137 8.59 7.21 0.53
C ALA A 137 7.24 6.51 0.34
N LEU A 138 6.25 7.24 -0.13
CA LEU A 138 4.96 6.67 -0.53
C LEU A 138 4.82 6.69 -2.05
N GLN A 139 4.14 5.71 -2.58
CA GLN A 139 3.66 5.68 -3.95
C GLN A 139 2.15 5.45 -3.94
N ALA A 140 1.42 6.42 -4.47
CA ALA A 140 -0.03 6.33 -4.62
C ALA A 140 -0.37 6.11 -6.09
N THR A 141 -1.19 5.11 -6.37
CA THR A 141 -1.56 4.73 -7.73
C THR A 141 -3.08 4.77 -7.90
N PHE A 142 -3.50 5.59 -8.86
CA PHE A 142 -4.88 5.69 -9.33
C PHE A 142 -4.98 5.00 -10.68
N LEU A 143 -5.94 4.10 -10.82
CA LEU A 143 -6.19 3.39 -12.06
C LEU A 143 -7.53 3.84 -12.62
N LEU A 144 -7.51 4.56 -13.74
CA LEU A 144 -8.71 5.06 -14.42
C LEU A 144 -9.01 4.24 -15.66
N ASP A 145 -10.25 3.77 -15.79
CA ASP A 145 -10.71 3.03 -16.96
C ASP A 145 -10.77 3.96 -18.17
N GLY A 146 -9.97 3.69 -19.19
CA GLY A 146 -9.91 4.49 -20.40
C GLY A 146 -11.18 4.45 -21.25
N ASP A 147 -12.07 3.48 -21.02
CA ASP A 147 -13.38 3.43 -21.68
C ASP A 147 -14.41 4.35 -20.99
N LEU A 148 -14.20 4.67 -19.73
CA LEU A 148 -15.09 5.51 -18.94
C LEU A 148 -14.56 6.93 -18.73
N CYS A 149 -13.25 7.15 -18.88
CA CYS A 149 -12.57 8.40 -18.59
C CYS A 149 -11.80 8.91 -19.80
N THR A 150 -12.04 10.15 -20.17
CA THR A 150 -11.31 10.85 -21.25
C THR A 150 -10.75 12.18 -20.73
N ASP A 151 -9.84 12.78 -21.51
CA ASP A 151 -9.23 14.07 -21.18
C ASP A 151 -8.59 14.09 -19.78
N ILE A 152 -7.90 13.00 -19.43
CA ILE A 152 -7.29 12.83 -18.12
C ILE A 152 -6.08 13.76 -18.00
N THR A 153 -6.10 14.60 -16.98
CA THR A 153 -4.95 15.43 -16.58
C THR A 153 -4.61 15.18 -15.12
N ALA A 154 -3.32 15.02 -14.84
CA ALA A 154 -2.82 14.74 -13.50
C ALA A 154 -1.41 15.32 -13.37
N GLU A 155 -1.30 16.61 -13.07
CA GLU A 155 -0.01 17.26 -12.90
C GLU A 155 0.77 16.62 -11.74
N GLY A 156 2.04 16.33 -11.97
CA GLY A 156 2.92 15.70 -10.99
C GLY A 156 2.84 14.18 -10.94
N ALA A 157 1.90 13.55 -11.64
CA ALA A 157 1.82 12.10 -11.74
C ALA A 157 2.67 11.54 -12.88
N THR A 158 3.14 10.32 -12.70
CA THR A 158 3.67 9.52 -13.82
C THR A 158 2.52 8.75 -14.44
N LEU A 159 2.38 8.87 -15.75
CA LEU A 159 1.31 8.25 -16.53
C LEU A 159 1.82 6.97 -17.19
N ALA A 160 1.04 5.90 -17.10
CA ALA A 160 1.30 4.66 -17.81
C ALA A 160 -0.01 4.04 -18.30
N HIS A 161 0.05 3.33 -19.43
CA HIS A 161 -1.07 2.55 -19.92
C HIS A 161 -0.94 1.11 -19.48
N VAL A 162 -2.03 0.56 -18.91
CA VAL A 162 -2.13 -0.84 -18.49
C VAL A 162 -3.40 -1.40 -19.14
N GLY A 163 -3.23 -2.02 -20.31
CA GLY A 163 -4.39 -2.42 -21.14
C GLY A 163 -5.13 -1.16 -21.65
N THR A 164 -6.43 -1.08 -21.38
CA THR A 164 -7.26 0.10 -21.66
C THR A 164 -7.22 1.12 -20.53
N ASP A 165 -6.66 0.76 -19.37
CA ASP A 165 -6.61 1.61 -18.21
C ASP A 165 -5.45 2.60 -18.27
N GLN A 166 -5.63 3.75 -17.67
CA GLN A 166 -4.58 4.73 -17.46
C GLN A 166 -4.19 4.74 -15.99
N GLN A 167 -2.92 4.47 -15.74
CA GLN A 167 -2.35 4.45 -14.40
C GLN A 167 -1.68 5.78 -14.10
N LEU A 168 -2.09 6.40 -13.00
CA LEU A 168 -1.54 7.66 -12.50
C LEU A 168 -0.81 7.36 -11.19
N SER A 169 0.51 7.57 -11.17
CA SER A 169 1.33 7.28 -9.99
C SER A 169 1.96 8.54 -9.45
N TYR A 170 1.73 8.80 -8.16
CA TYR A 170 2.39 9.86 -7.42
C TYR A 170 3.46 9.27 -6.51
N THR A 171 4.67 9.79 -6.59
CA THR A 171 5.76 9.45 -5.67
C THR A 171 5.93 10.57 -4.66
N ILE A 172 5.77 10.24 -3.39
CA ILE A 172 5.86 11.19 -2.27
C ILE A 172 7.12 10.86 -1.51
N LEU A 173 8.10 11.75 -1.56
CA LEU A 173 9.39 11.53 -0.91
C LEU A 173 9.27 11.60 0.63
N PRO A 174 10.19 10.94 1.36
CA PRO A 174 10.18 10.99 2.82
C PRO A 174 10.18 12.42 3.36
N GLY A 175 9.38 12.66 4.38
CA GLY A 175 9.27 13.97 5.00
C GLY A 175 8.51 15.00 4.19
N ARG A 176 7.93 14.60 3.06
CA ARG A 176 7.19 15.50 2.18
C ARG A 176 5.73 15.11 2.10
N GLY A 177 4.90 16.08 1.74
CA GLY A 177 3.50 15.85 1.42
C GLY A 177 3.24 15.98 -0.07
N VAL A 178 2.00 15.81 -0.45
CA VAL A 178 1.50 16.07 -1.78
C VAL A 178 0.13 16.73 -1.70
N ASP A 179 -0.15 17.60 -2.63
CA ASP A 179 -1.46 18.19 -2.85
C ASP A 179 -1.69 18.20 -4.36
N ALA A 180 -2.49 17.26 -4.83
CA ALA A 180 -2.62 16.97 -6.25
C ALA A 180 -4.07 16.96 -6.70
N VAL A 181 -4.28 17.25 -7.97
CA VAL A 181 -5.60 17.26 -8.60
C VAL A 181 -5.55 16.41 -9.87
N ILE A 182 -6.49 15.48 -9.97
CA ILE A 182 -6.75 14.68 -11.17
C ILE A 182 -8.05 15.18 -11.76
N ARG A 183 -8.07 15.44 -13.06
CA ARG A 183 -9.27 15.81 -13.81
C ARG A 183 -9.51 14.86 -14.96
N ALA A 184 -10.77 14.59 -15.23
CA ALA A 184 -11.21 13.76 -16.34
C ALA A 184 -12.66 14.05 -16.70
N SER A 185 -13.03 13.79 -17.94
CA SER A 185 -14.44 13.67 -18.34
C SER A 185 -14.84 12.21 -18.19
N VAL A 186 -15.90 11.94 -17.44
CA VAL A 186 -16.30 10.57 -17.11
C VAL A 186 -17.70 10.25 -17.56
N THR A 187 -17.93 8.99 -17.88
CA THR A 187 -19.24 8.43 -18.25
C THR A 187 -19.43 7.13 -17.48
N ASP A 188 -20.56 6.98 -16.79
CA ASP A 188 -20.86 5.80 -15.97
C ASP A 188 -19.72 5.43 -15.02
N PHE A 189 -19.20 6.40 -14.31
CA PHE A 189 -17.93 6.31 -13.58
C PHE A 189 -17.85 5.11 -12.66
N ALA A 190 -16.75 4.41 -12.78
CA ALA A 190 -16.29 3.37 -11.86
C ALA A 190 -14.77 3.44 -11.75
N MET A 191 -14.23 3.13 -10.60
CA MET A 191 -12.79 3.17 -10.37
C MET A 191 -12.40 2.08 -9.37
N ASP A 192 -11.26 1.45 -9.65
CA ASP A 192 -10.65 0.53 -8.69
C ASP A 192 -10.14 1.29 -7.46
N PRO A 193 -10.00 0.60 -6.31
CA PRO A 193 -9.44 1.22 -5.12
C PRO A 193 -8.06 1.80 -5.37
N VAL A 194 -7.78 2.95 -4.76
CA VAL A 194 -6.45 3.56 -4.80
C VAL A 194 -5.47 2.69 -4.02
N THR A 195 -4.30 2.44 -4.61
CA THR A 195 -3.24 1.65 -3.98
C THR A 195 -2.17 2.58 -3.44
N ILE A 196 -1.83 2.42 -2.17
CA ILE A 196 -0.78 3.22 -1.52
C ILE A 196 0.26 2.29 -0.91
N ASN A 197 1.51 2.46 -1.33
CA ASN A 197 2.64 1.68 -0.88
C ASN A 197 3.70 2.58 -0.28
N GLY A 198 4.36 2.11 0.78
CA GLY A 198 5.47 2.79 1.41
C GLY A 198 6.75 1.95 1.36
N ILE A 199 7.87 2.60 1.11
CA ILE A 199 9.18 1.97 1.10
C ILE A 199 10.06 2.63 2.14
N ASN A 200 10.63 1.82 3.03
CA ASN A 200 11.59 2.30 4.02
C ASN A 200 12.94 2.54 3.36
N LEU A 201 13.31 3.80 3.16
CA LEU A 201 14.58 4.18 2.54
C LEU A 201 15.78 4.12 3.49
N ASN A 202 15.55 3.87 4.78
CA ASN A 202 16.65 3.67 5.74
C ASN A 202 17.23 2.25 5.68
N LEU A 203 16.58 1.34 4.96
CA LEU A 203 17.15 0.02 4.71
C LEU A 203 18.25 0.18 3.66
N GLN A 204 19.47 -0.11 4.06
CA GLN A 204 20.66 -0.04 3.20
C GLN A 204 20.70 -1.27 2.28
N VAL A 205 19.77 -1.37 1.37
CA VAL A 205 19.74 -2.47 0.41
C VAL A 205 19.70 -1.90 -1.00
N ASP A 206 20.67 -2.32 -1.79
CA ASP A 206 20.67 -2.07 -3.23
C ASP A 206 19.64 -3.01 -3.85
N PHE A 207 18.43 -2.53 -4.06
CA PHE A 207 17.38 -3.37 -4.63
C PHE A 207 16.63 -2.65 -5.76
N ASP A 208 16.17 -3.43 -6.71
CA ASP A 208 15.23 -2.98 -7.72
C ASP A 208 13.83 -2.90 -7.11
N SER A 209 13.49 -1.72 -6.61
CA SER A 209 12.20 -1.50 -5.95
C SER A 209 11.01 -1.78 -6.88
N SER A 210 11.15 -1.56 -8.18
CA SER A 210 10.05 -1.77 -9.13
C SER A 210 9.71 -3.25 -9.29
N SER A 211 10.70 -4.12 -9.36
CA SER A 211 10.50 -5.56 -9.46
C SER A 211 9.83 -6.14 -8.22
N ILE A 212 10.30 -5.73 -7.04
CA ILE A 212 9.76 -6.20 -5.76
C ILE A 212 8.34 -5.71 -5.53
N MET A 213 8.10 -4.44 -5.80
CA MET A 213 6.76 -3.87 -5.67
C MET A 213 5.76 -4.56 -6.59
N GLY A 214 6.16 -4.93 -7.79
CA GLY A 214 5.33 -5.69 -8.72
C GLY A 214 4.94 -7.06 -8.16
N ASP A 215 5.91 -7.84 -7.71
CA ASP A 215 5.69 -9.19 -7.16
C ASP A 215 4.81 -9.15 -5.91
N VAL A 216 5.10 -8.23 -5.00
CA VAL A 216 4.35 -8.10 -3.75
C VAL A 216 2.95 -7.57 -3.99
N SER A 217 2.77 -6.62 -4.91
CA SER A 217 1.45 -6.12 -5.28
C SER A 217 0.55 -7.23 -5.81
N GLN A 218 1.08 -8.13 -6.65
CA GLN A 218 0.32 -9.27 -7.14
C GLN A 218 -0.12 -10.20 -6.01
N LEU A 219 0.74 -10.49 -5.05
CA LEU A 219 0.41 -11.33 -3.90
C LEU A 219 -0.70 -10.70 -3.04
N ILE A 220 -0.62 -9.40 -2.79
CA ILE A 220 -1.62 -8.69 -2.00
C ILE A 220 -2.95 -8.59 -2.73
N GLN A 221 -2.94 -8.29 -4.03
CA GLN A 221 -4.16 -8.26 -4.85
C GLN A 221 -4.85 -9.61 -4.87
N ALA A 222 -4.11 -10.71 -5.02
CA ALA A 222 -4.66 -12.05 -4.95
C ALA A 222 -5.34 -12.31 -3.60
N THR A 223 -4.71 -11.93 -2.50
CA THR A 223 -5.28 -12.06 -1.15
C THR A 223 -6.55 -11.24 -0.98
N ARG A 224 -6.58 -10.00 -1.48
CA ARG A 224 -7.77 -9.13 -1.44
C ARG A 224 -8.91 -9.68 -2.28
N SER A 225 -8.63 -10.17 -3.47
CA SER A 225 -9.63 -10.77 -4.35
C SER A 225 -10.29 -11.99 -3.71
N LEU A 226 -9.52 -12.83 -3.02
CA LEU A 226 -10.04 -13.97 -2.27
C LEU A 226 -10.94 -13.51 -1.11
N ARG A 227 -10.55 -12.49 -0.35
CA ARG A 227 -11.38 -11.93 0.73
C ARG A 227 -12.68 -11.35 0.19
N LYS A 228 -12.62 -10.58 -0.90
CA LYS A 228 -13.80 -9.98 -1.54
C LYS A 228 -14.75 -11.06 -2.05
N GLY A 229 -14.23 -12.08 -2.71
CA GLY A 229 -15.01 -13.22 -3.18
C GLY A 229 -15.71 -13.95 -2.05
N ALA A 230 -15.00 -14.25 -0.95
CA ALA A 230 -15.54 -14.88 0.24
C ALA A 230 -16.64 -14.02 0.89
N SER A 231 -16.43 -12.72 1.00
CA SER A 231 -17.40 -11.77 1.55
C SER A 231 -18.66 -11.68 0.69
N THR A 232 -18.53 -11.66 -0.63
CA THR A 232 -19.66 -11.64 -1.57
C THR A 232 -20.48 -12.92 -1.45
N ILE A 233 -19.85 -14.09 -1.41
CA ILE A 233 -20.52 -15.38 -1.24
C ILE A 233 -21.27 -15.41 0.08
N HIS A 234 -20.65 -14.95 1.17
CA HIS A 234 -21.28 -14.89 2.48
C HIS A 234 -22.53 -14.00 2.47
N ASN A 235 -22.48 -12.83 1.85
CA ASN A 235 -23.60 -11.91 1.75
C ASN A 235 -24.76 -12.49 0.91
N GLU A 236 -24.44 -13.21 -0.17
CA GLU A 236 -25.46 -13.86 -0.99
C GLU A 236 -26.13 -15.04 -0.26
N MET A 237 -25.39 -15.78 0.52
CA MET A 237 -25.93 -16.89 1.31
C MET A 237 -26.74 -16.43 2.54
N GLY A 238 -26.57 -15.20 2.98
CA GLY A 238 -27.29 -14.61 4.10
C GLY A 238 -28.65 -13.98 3.76
N ARG A 239 -29.12 -14.12 2.53
CA ARG A 239 -30.42 -13.59 2.08
C ARG A 239 -31.51 -14.64 2.07
#